data_53c393c3fcb1130eb44361398c9b7afb
#
_entry.id   53c393c3fcb1130eb44361398c9b7afb
#
_cell.length_a   1.000
_cell.length_b   1.000
_cell.length_c   1.000
_cell.angle_alpha   90.00
_cell.angle_beta   90.00
_cell.angle_gamma   90.00
#
_symmetry.space_group_name_H-M   'P 1'
#
loop_
_entity.id
_entity.type
_entity.pdbx_description
1 polymer ?
#
loop_
_entity_poly.entity_id
_entity_poly.type
_entity_poly.pdbx_seq_one_letter_code
_entity_poly.pdbx_strand_id
1 'polypeptide(L)'
;MRAPLRLAANILATLSLCLLAFGADIAAAQSPPPGSTPSPQAPQATQAPQAQQAPQQIQPSRPGTFSADEIVGQGHKFFGSVSRGLAQVIEKAFSQWGQPNGYVLGQEGSGAFIVGLRYGDGTLYTKNAGDRRVFWEGPSIGFDTGGEGARTMMLVYNLPSTDAIYQRFAGIDGSAYFIGGFGMTALTADNVILVPIRSGVGLRLGANIGYLKFTPKATWNPF
;
A
#
# COMPACT_ATOMS: atom_id res chain seq x y z
N MET A 1 -56.69 -8.72 25.94
CA MET A 1 -57.01 -9.86 25.03
C MET A 1 -55.82 -10.08 24.16
N ARG A 2 -55.10 -11.15 24.45
CA ARG A 2 -54.57 -12.23 23.59
C ARG A 2 -53.58 -11.87 22.51
N ALA A 3 -52.30 -12.20 22.77
CA ALA A 3 -51.28 -12.54 21.80
C ALA A 3 -51.67 -13.83 21.03
N PRO A 4 -51.04 -14.17 19.88
CA PRO A 4 -49.92 -15.11 19.90
C PRO A 4 -48.77 -14.69 18.96
N LEU A 5 -47.51 -14.83 19.28
CA LEU A 5 -46.63 -16.01 19.46
C LEU A 5 -46.56 -16.98 18.27
N ARG A 6 -45.33 -17.15 17.82
CA ARG A 6 -44.72 -18.23 17.01
C ARG A 6 -44.58 -18.00 15.51
N LEU A 7 -43.32 -17.85 15.05
CA LEU A 7 -42.72 -18.93 14.23
C LEU A 7 -41.19 -18.80 14.26
N ALA A 8 -40.56 -19.65 15.09
CA ALA A 8 -39.19 -20.08 14.93
C ALA A 8 -39.20 -21.35 14.14
N ALA A 9 -38.41 -21.43 13.08
CA ALA A 9 -38.10 -22.68 12.42
C ALA A 9 -36.74 -22.55 11.73
N ASN A 10 -35.70 -23.09 12.36
CA ASN A 10 -34.86 -24.17 11.88
C ASN A 10 -34.37 -24.08 10.44
N ILE A 11 -33.07 -23.72 10.30
CA ILE A 11 -32.22 -24.36 9.30
C ILE A 11 -30.97 -24.85 10.03
N LEU A 12 -31.02 -26.11 10.42
CA LEU A 12 -29.90 -26.91 10.90
C LEU A 12 -29.54 -27.89 9.77
N ALA A 13 -28.24 -28.12 9.67
CA ALA A 13 -27.59 -29.27 9.03
C ALA A 13 -27.45 -29.29 7.51
N THR A 14 -26.22 -29.27 7.05
CA THR A 14 -25.55 -30.51 6.62
C THR A 14 -24.04 -30.31 6.55
N LEU A 15 -23.37 -30.83 7.58
CA LEU A 15 -21.94 -31.08 7.58
C LEU A 15 -21.69 -32.41 6.91
N SER A 16 -21.22 -32.45 5.66
CA SER A 16 -20.86 -33.68 4.97
C SER A 16 -19.39 -34.01 5.23
N LEU A 17 -19.18 -35.00 6.05
CA LEU A 17 -17.89 -35.59 6.45
C LEU A 17 -17.41 -36.49 5.33
N CYS A 18 -16.45 -36.10 4.51
CA CYS A 18 -15.69 -37.00 3.62
C CYS A 18 -14.47 -37.53 4.35
N LEU A 19 -14.61 -38.75 4.88
CA LEU A 19 -13.51 -39.59 5.35
C LEU A 19 -12.88 -40.23 4.12
N LEU A 20 -11.65 -39.88 3.75
CA LEU A 20 -10.83 -40.63 2.80
C LEU A 20 -9.82 -41.47 3.56
N ALA A 21 -9.96 -42.77 3.37
CA ALA A 21 -9.10 -43.81 3.92
C ALA A 21 -7.69 -43.74 3.32
N PHE A 22 -6.68 -43.69 4.18
CA PHE A 22 -5.29 -43.95 3.82
C PHE A 22 -5.08 -45.47 3.70
N GLY A 23 -4.88 -45.93 2.47
CA GLY A 23 -4.38 -47.27 2.18
C GLY A 23 -2.85 -47.24 2.32
N ALA A 24 -2.31 -48.06 3.22
CA ALA A 24 -0.88 -48.29 3.37
C ALA A 24 -0.47 -49.36 2.35
N ASP A 25 0.30 -48.99 1.34
CA ASP A 25 0.98 -49.95 0.45
C ASP A 25 2.36 -50.26 1.03
N ILE A 26 2.53 -51.55 1.37
CA ILE A 26 3.78 -52.16 1.79
C ILE A 26 4.62 -52.41 0.55
N ALA A 27 5.65 -51.57 0.32
CA ALA A 27 6.64 -51.78 -0.73
C ALA A 27 7.59 -52.92 -0.32
N ALA A 28 7.50 -54.04 -1.02
CA ALA A 28 8.48 -55.13 -0.92
C ALA A 28 9.81 -54.71 -1.52
N ALA A 29 10.88 -54.91 -0.75
CA ALA A 29 12.25 -54.72 -1.20
C ALA A 29 12.61 -55.75 -2.26
N GLN A 30 12.85 -55.34 -3.49
CA GLN A 30 13.48 -56.16 -4.52
C GLN A 30 14.97 -55.81 -4.61
N SER A 31 15.78 -56.83 -4.48
CA SER A 31 17.25 -56.74 -4.61
C SER A 31 17.63 -56.45 -6.09
N PRO A 32 18.64 -55.60 -6.35
CA PRO A 32 19.08 -55.33 -7.72
C PRO A 32 19.91 -56.49 -8.30
N PRO A 33 19.78 -56.77 -9.62
CA PRO A 33 20.65 -57.74 -10.30
C PRO A 33 22.08 -57.21 -10.49
N PRO A 34 23.09 -58.07 -10.48
CA PRO A 34 24.48 -57.67 -10.67
C PRO A 34 24.77 -57.48 -12.17
N GLY A 35 25.28 -56.32 -12.52
CA GLY A 35 25.90 -56.06 -13.81
C GLY A 35 25.30 -54.90 -14.59
N SER A 36 25.68 -53.69 -14.26
CA SER A 36 25.60 -52.56 -15.18
C SER A 36 26.85 -51.70 -15.06
N THR A 37 27.54 -51.60 -16.18
CA THR A 37 28.70 -50.72 -16.45
C THR A 37 28.38 -49.26 -16.12
N PRO A 38 29.34 -48.47 -15.62
CA PRO A 38 29.12 -47.07 -15.33
C PRO A 38 28.85 -46.28 -16.61
N SER A 39 27.69 -45.66 -16.65
CA SER A 39 27.37 -44.67 -17.67
C SER A 39 28.25 -43.41 -17.48
N PRO A 40 28.67 -42.76 -18.58
CA PRO A 40 29.43 -41.53 -18.49
C PRO A 40 28.60 -40.44 -17.79
N GLN A 41 29.20 -39.80 -16.77
CA GLN A 41 28.66 -38.65 -16.08
C GLN A 41 28.35 -37.55 -17.10
N ALA A 42 27.10 -37.12 -17.18
CA ALA A 42 26.74 -35.94 -17.88
C ALA A 42 27.48 -34.70 -17.31
N PRO A 43 27.90 -33.76 -18.13
CA PRO A 43 28.58 -32.55 -17.66
C PRO A 43 27.69 -31.81 -16.67
N GLN A 44 28.26 -31.52 -15.49
CA GLN A 44 27.61 -30.65 -14.50
C GLN A 44 27.30 -29.32 -15.19
N ALA A 45 26.02 -28.97 -15.22
CA ALA A 45 25.59 -27.66 -15.67
C ALA A 45 26.29 -26.60 -14.81
N THR A 46 27.20 -25.85 -15.42
CA THR A 46 27.83 -24.68 -14.84
C THR A 46 26.74 -23.75 -14.36
N GLN A 47 26.66 -23.50 -13.07
CA GLN A 47 25.75 -22.52 -12.51
C GLN A 47 26.00 -21.19 -13.21
N ALA A 48 24.95 -20.67 -13.87
CA ALA A 48 24.98 -19.35 -14.45
C ALA A 48 25.41 -18.34 -13.38
N PRO A 49 26.26 -17.36 -13.69
CA PRO A 49 26.66 -16.34 -12.74
C PRO A 49 25.40 -15.64 -12.24
N GLN A 50 25.21 -15.61 -10.92
CA GLN A 50 24.17 -14.77 -10.30
C GLN A 50 24.41 -13.35 -10.77
N ALA A 51 23.43 -12.80 -11.50
CA ALA A 51 23.45 -11.42 -11.91
C ALA A 51 23.63 -10.57 -10.65
N GLN A 52 24.83 -10.07 -10.44
CA GLN A 52 25.12 -9.04 -9.46
C GLN A 52 24.19 -7.87 -9.79
N GLN A 53 23.27 -7.57 -8.86
CA GLN A 53 22.47 -6.37 -8.93
C GLN A 53 23.43 -5.20 -9.10
N ALA A 54 23.35 -4.56 -10.26
CA ALA A 54 24.13 -3.36 -10.53
C ALA A 54 23.90 -2.37 -9.38
N PRO A 55 24.93 -1.64 -8.91
CA PRO A 55 24.78 -0.63 -7.90
C PRO A 55 23.68 0.35 -8.35
N GLN A 56 22.65 0.54 -7.54
CA GLN A 56 21.61 1.53 -7.82
C GLN A 56 22.32 2.87 -7.94
N GLN A 57 22.31 3.43 -9.13
CA GLN A 57 22.87 4.74 -9.37
C GLN A 57 22.05 5.74 -8.56
N ILE A 58 22.68 6.33 -7.55
CA ILE A 58 22.14 7.45 -6.79
C ILE A 58 21.93 8.58 -7.79
N GLN A 59 20.69 8.74 -8.27
CA GLN A 59 20.38 9.86 -9.14
C GLN A 59 20.41 11.13 -8.30
N PRO A 60 21.28 12.10 -8.60
CA PRO A 60 21.31 13.34 -7.88
C PRO A 60 19.94 14.03 -7.95
N SER A 61 19.45 14.55 -6.85
CA SER A 61 18.19 15.29 -6.82
C SER A 61 18.29 16.53 -7.69
N ARG A 62 17.26 16.79 -8.48
CA ARG A 62 17.14 18.05 -9.21
C ARG A 62 17.00 19.19 -8.20
N PRO A 63 17.45 20.42 -8.52
CA PRO A 63 17.25 21.56 -7.65
C PRO A 63 15.76 21.69 -7.25
N GLY A 64 15.48 21.78 -5.95
CA GLY A 64 14.12 21.91 -5.43
C GLY A 64 13.30 20.62 -5.34
N THR A 65 13.90 19.43 -5.61
CA THR A 65 13.24 18.13 -5.46
C THR A 65 13.95 17.24 -4.44
N PHE A 66 13.27 16.20 -4.00
CA PHE A 66 13.80 15.18 -3.08
C PHE A 66 14.25 13.95 -3.86
N SER A 67 15.36 13.35 -3.45
CA SER A 67 15.81 12.05 -3.97
C SER A 67 15.00 10.90 -3.39
N ALA A 68 15.08 9.72 -4.00
CA ALA A 68 14.43 8.51 -3.49
C ALA A 68 14.94 8.14 -2.10
N ASP A 69 16.25 8.22 -1.87
CA ASP A 69 16.85 7.88 -0.57
C ASP A 69 16.41 8.84 0.54
N GLU A 70 16.26 10.13 0.24
CA GLU A 70 15.72 11.10 1.20
C GLU A 70 14.29 10.74 1.59
N ILE A 71 13.43 10.45 0.61
CA ILE A 71 12.02 10.10 0.85
C ILE A 71 11.90 8.77 1.58
N VAL A 72 12.66 7.75 1.19
CA VAL A 72 12.70 6.45 1.88
C VAL A 72 13.16 6.62 3.32
N GLY A 73 14.22 7.41 3.55
CA GLY A 73 14.72 7.71 4.89
C GLY A 73 13.70 8.42 5.78
N GLN A 74 12.98 9.40 5.26
CA GLN A 74 11.91 10.06 5.98
C GLN A 74 10.73 9.13 6.26
N GLY A 75 10.37 8.31 5.27
CA GLY A 75 9.32 7.30 5.44
C GLY A 75 9.65 6.28 6.52
N HIS A 76 10.87 5.73 6.54
CA HIS A 76 11.29 4.79 7.58
C HIS A 76 11.22 5.41 8.99
N LYS A 77 11.71 6.64 9.15
CA LYS A 77 11.59 7.38 10.42
C LYS A 77 10.13 7.59 10.83
N PHE A 78 9.31 7.98 9.87
CA PHE A 78 7.91 8.29 10.12
C PHE A 78 7.07 7.05 10.46
N PHE A 79 7.20 5.97 9.70
CA PHE A 79 6.46 4.73 9.96
C PHE A 79 7.05 3.90 11.11
N GLY A 80 8.26 4.23 11.57
CA GLY A 80 8.90 3.59 12.71
C GLY A 80 9.48 2.19 12.42
N SER A 81 9.64 1.84 11.15
CA SER A 81 10.21 0.56 10.72
C SER A 81 10.92 0.69 9.38
N VAL A 82 12.03 -0.02 9.22
CA VAL A 82 12.67 -0.20 7.91
C VAL A 82 11.89 -1.27 7.16
N SER A 83 11.23 -0.90 6.08
CA SER A 83 10.37 -1.80 5.32
C SER A 83 10.77 -1.80 3.84
N ARG A 84 11.02 -3.01 3.32
CA ARG A 84 11.22 -3.21 1.88
C ARG A 84 10.00 -2.79 1.08
N GLY A 85 8.79 -3.04 1.59
CA GLY A 85 7.55 -2.64 0.93
C GLY A 85 7.41 -1.14 0.79
N LEU A 86 7.83 -0.36 1.81
CA LEU A 86 7.85 1.09 1.70
C LEU A 86 8.83 1.58 0.63
N ALA A 87 10.05 1.04 0.60
CA ALA A 87 11.03 1.38 -0.42
C ALA A 87 10.49 1.08 -1.83
N GLN A 88 9.92 -0.09 -2.05
CA GLN A 88 9.36 -0.49 -3.34
C GLN A 88 8.18 0.38 -3.80
N VAL A 89 7.28 0.80 -2.89
CA VAL A 89 6.17 1.68 -3.26
C VAL A 89 6.67 3.09 -3.60
N ILE A 90 7.69 3.58 -2.90
CA ILE A 90 8.35 4.86 -3.21
C ILE A 90 9.06 4.78 -4.57
N GLU A 91 9.85 3.73 -4.83
CA GLU A 91 10.50 3.50 -6.12
C GLU A 91 9.47 3.47 -7.26
N LYS A 92 8.34 2.82 -7.04
CA LYS A 92 7.23 2.80 -8.01
C LYS A 92 6.69 4.20 -8.27
N ALA A 93 6.49 5.01 -7.25
CA ALA A 93 6.06 6.39 -7.41
C ALA A 93 7.08 7.23 -8.20
N PHE A 94 8.38 7.08 -7.87
CA PHE A 94 9.46 7.75 -8.60
C PHE A 94 9.56 7.33 -10.07
N SER A 95 9.32 6.06 -10.37
CA SER A 95 9.33 5.57 -11.76
C SER A 95 8.17 6.14 -12.60
N GLN A 96 7.05 6.47 -11.95
CA GLN A 96 5.87 6.98 -12.64
C GLN A 96 5.85 8.51 -12.76
N TRP A 97 6.25 9.22 -11.71
CA TRP A 97 6.11 10.69 -11.62
C TRP A 97 7.44 11.43 -11.40
N GLY A 98 8.55 10.70 -11.29
CA GLY A 98 9.86 11.29 -11.06
C GLY A 98 10.09 11.72 -9.62
N GLN A 99 10.84 12.81 -9.44
CA GLN A 99 11.22 13.33 -8.12
C GLN A 99 10.16 14.31 -7.59
N PRO A 100 9.60 14.08 -6.37
CA PRO A 100 8.65 15.00 -5.76
C PRO A 100 9.37 16.29 -5.33
N ASN A 101 8.66 17.41 -5.37
CA ASN A 101 9.16 18.69 -4.84
C ASN A 101 8.56 19.05 -3.48
N GLY A 102 7.68 18.19 -2.96
CA GLY A 102 7.18 18.24 -1.60
C GLY A 102 6.74 16.85 -1.11
N TYR A 103 6.59 16.72 0.20
CA TYR A 103 5.92 15.56 0.79
C TYR A 103 5.17 15.98 2.06
N VAL A 104 4.10 15.28 2.37
CA VAL A 104 3.31 15.47 3.59
C VAL A 104 3.51 14.27 4.50
N LEU A 105 3.75 14.52 5.78
CA LEU A 105 3.70 13.50 6.83
C LEU A 105 2.59 13.86 7.80
N GLY A 106 1.71 12.89 8.08
CA GLY A 106 0.60 13.15 8.98
C GLY A 106 -0.20 11.90 9.34
N GLN A 107 -1.29 12.13 10.03
CA GLN A 107 -2.18 11.08 10.49
C GLN A 107 -3.56 11.28 9.89
N GLU A 108 -4.22 10.18 9.59
CA GLU A 108 -5.56 10.17 9.01
C GLU A 108 -6.46 9.27 9.85
N GLY A 109 -7.57 9.83 10.30
CA GLY A 109 -8.64 9.08 10.93
C GLY A 109 -9.83 8.95 9.97
N SER A 110 -10.53 7.83 10.01
CA SER A 110 -11.77 7.62 9.28
C SER A 110 -12.85 7.06 10.20
N GLY A 111 -14.06 7.58 10.05
CA GLY A 111 -15.25 7.07 10.70
C GLY A 111 -16.24 6.60 9.65
N ALA A 112 -16.35 5.28 9.45
CA ALA A 112 -17.34 4.73 8.52
C ALA A 112 -17.72 3.31 8.86
N PHE A 113 -19.00 3.01 8.75
CA PHE A 113 -19.47 1.64 8.72
C PHE A 113 -19.51 1.06 7.29
N ILE A 114 -19.69 1.84 6.25
CA ILE A 114 -19.65 1.42 4.84
C ILE A 114 -19.16 2.58 3.96
N VAL A 115 -19.75 3.74 4.12
CA VAL A 115 -19.35 5.00 3.48
C VAL A 115 -19.20 6.03 4.59
N GLY A 116 -18.09 6.69 4.64
CA GLY A 116 -17.80 7.68 5.66
C GLY A 116 -16.92 8.78 5.18
N LEU A 117 -16.41 9.52 6.13
CA LEU A 117 -15.49 10.61 5.92
C LEU A 117 -14.15 10.27 6.55
N ARG A 118 -13.08 10.69 5.91
CA ARG A 118 -11.74 10.69 6.47
C ARG A 118 -11.30 12.13 6.68
N TYR A 119 -10.58 12.31 7.76
CA TYR A 119 -9.97 13.56 8.13
C TYR A 119 -8.54 13.30 8.51
N GLY A 120 -7.66 14.19 8.12
CA GLY A 120 -6.27 14.08 8.48
C GLY A 120 -5.64 15.44 8.66
N ASP A 121 -4.51 15.41 9.31
CA ASP A 121 -3.67 16.58 9.52
C ASP A 121 -2.20 16.19 9.48
N GLY A 122 -1.36 17.13 9.09
CA GLY A 122 0.06 16.88 8.96
C GLY A 122 0.85 18.12 8.60
N THR A 123 2.09 17.89 8.19
CA THR A 123 3.00 18.93 7.75
C THR A 123 3.45 18.64 6.32
N LEU A 124 3.30 19.61 5.44
CA LEU A 124 3.90 19.65 4.12
C LEU A 124 5.35 20.16 4.29
N TYR A 125 6.28 19.39 3.77
CA TYR A 125 7.71 19.71 3.71
C TYR A 125 8.08 20.03 2.27
N THR A 126 8.82 21.13 2.06
CA THR A 126 9.34 21.50 0.74
C THR A 126 10.80 21.85 0.84
N LYS A 127 11.56 21.69 -0.25
CA LYS A 127 13.01 22.04 -0.26
C LYS A 127 13.27 23.53 -0.13
N ASN A 128 12.42 24.37 -0.72
CA ASN A 128 12.75 25.78 -0.94
C ASN A 128 11.71 26.76 -0.38
N ALA A 129 10.54 26.26 0.06
CA ALA A 129 9.44 27.13 0.48
C ALA A 129 9.04 26.94 1.96
N GLY A 130 9.86 26.17 2.72
CA GLY A 130 9.62 25.88 4.13
C GLY A 130 8.51 24.87 4.37
N ASP A 131 8.17 24.71 5.64
CA ASP A 131 7.18 23.73 6.10
C ASP A 131 5.84 24.41 6.34
N ARG A 132 4.75 23.68 6.07
CA ARG A 132 3.39 24.20 6.20
C ARG A 132 2.47 23.18 6.87
N ARG A 133 1.73 23.57 7.90
CA ARG A 133 0.66 22.75 8.45
C ARG A 133 -0.48 22.63 7.44
N VAL A 134 -0.96 21.43 7.24
CA VAL A 134 -2.04 21.12 6.31
C VAL A 134 -3.07 20.22 6.94
N PHE A 135 -4.32 20.36 6.53
CA PHE A 135 -5.43 19.49 6.91
C PHE A 135 -6.06 18.97 5.63
N TRP A 136 -6.60 17.77 5.67
CA TRP A 136 -7.30 17.21 4.52
C TRP A 136 -8.54 16.44 4.94
N GLU A 137 -9.49 16.39 4.04
CA GLU A 137 -10.75 15.69 4.21
C GLU A 137 -11.19 15.08 2.89
N GLY A 138 -12.01 14.04 2.96
CA GLY A 138 -12.56 13.39 1.78
C GLY A 138 -13.42 12.19 2.11
N PRO A 139 -14.05 11.58 1.10
CA PRO A 139 -14.81 10.36 1.31
C PRO A 139 -13.90 9.21 1.71
N SER A 140 -14.42 8.32 2.54
CA SER A 140 -13.82 7.04 2.90
C SER A 140 -14.80 5.93 2.59
N ILE A 141 -14.34 4.88 1.91
CA ILE A 141 -15.12 3.68 1.66
C ILE A 141 -14.41 2.50 2.32
N GLY A 142 -15.12 1.78 3.18
CA GLY A 142 -14.60 0.59 3.86
C GLY A 142 -14.85 0.60 5.37
N PHE A 143 -14.51 -0.51 6.00
CA PHE A 143 -14.56 -0.65 7.45
C PHE A 143 -13.20 -0.27 8.04
N ASP A 144 -13.12 0.84 8.73
CA ASP A 144 -11.99 1.18 9.57
C ASP A 144 -12.37 0.92 11.02
N THR A 145 -11.91 -0.19 11.56
CA THR A 145 -12.16 -0.60 12.95
C THR A 145 -11.09 -0.12 13.92
N GLY A 146 -10.13 0.68 13.46
CA GLY A 146 -9.06 1.22 14.29
C GLY A 146 -9.34 2.66 14.69
N GLY A 147 -9.64 2.91 15.96
CA GLY A 147 -9.74 4.26 16.54
C GLY A 147 -8.38 4.99 16.63
N GLU A 148 -7.30 4.40 16.14
CA GLU A 148 -5.98 5.02 16.06
C GLU A 148 -5.75 5.48 14.63
N GLY A 149 -5.39 6.76 14.47
CA GLY A 149 -5.14 7.36 13.17
C GLY A 149 -4.05 6.63 12.38
N ALA A 150 -4.35 6.30 11.14
CA ALA A 150 -3.37 5.69 10.24
C ALA A 150 -2.31 6.71 9.85
N ARG A 151 -1.03 6.34 9.96
CA ARG A 151 0.07 7.16 9.44
C ARG A 151 0.00 7.20 7.93
N THR A 152 0.06 8.40 7.38
CA THR A 152 -0.02 8.64 5.94
C THR A 152 1.14 9.53 5.52
N MET A 153 1.90 9.08 4.53
CA MET A 153 2.88 9.87 3.81
C MET A 153 2.32 10.19 2.42
N MET A 154 2.42 11.42 1.95
CA MET A 154 1.95 11.78 0.61
C MET A 154 3.09 12.46 -0.14
N LEU A 155 3.45 11.95 -1.32
CA LEU A 155 4.41 12.61 -2.20
C LEU A 155 3.67 13.67 -3.02
N VAL A 156 4.31 14.82 -3.23
CA VAL A 156 3.72 15.95 -3.94
C VAL A 156 4.63 16.32 -5.10
N TYR A 157 4.07 16.37 -6.30
CA TYR A 157 4.78 16.66 -7.54
C TYR A 157 4.22 17.93 -8.18
N ASN A 158 5.10 18.68 -8.81
CA ASN A 158 4.76 19.89 -9.56
C ASN A 158 4.06 20.97 -8.71
N LEU A 159 4.33 21.00 -7.41
CA LEU A 159 3.75 22.03 -6.53
C LEU A 159 4.41 23.39 -6.84
N PRO A 160 3.70 24.38 -7.38
CA PRO A 160 4.30 25.66 -7.75
C PRO A 160 4.55 26.57 -6.54
N SER A 161 3.73 26.44 -5.50
CA SER A 161 3.86 27.16 -4.23
C SER A 161 3.23 26.35 -3.11
N THR A 162 3.57 26.62 -1.85
CA THR A 162 2.96 25.91 -0.71
C THR A 162 1.45 26.10 -0.63
N ASP A 163 0.92 27.23 -1.06
CA ASP A 163 -0.51 27.52 -1.01
C ASP A 163 -1.30 26.77 -2.11
N ALA A 164 -0.63 26.35 -3.18
CA ALA A 164 -1.25 25.56 -4.24
C ALA A 164 -1.64 24.13 -3.78
N ILE A 165 -1.26 23.71 -2.57
CA ILE A 165 -1.76 22.48 -1.98
C ILE A 165 -3.25 22.57 -1.57
N TYR A 166 -3.76 23.78 -1.28
CA TYR A 166 -5.11 23.98 -0.75
C TYR A 166 -6.16 23.95 -1.85
N GLN A 167 -6.41 22.76 -2.36
CA GLN A 167 -7.37 22.48 -3.41
C GLN A 167 -7.94 21.06 -3.27
N ARG A 168 -8.83 20.69 -4.17
CA ARG A 168 -9.44 19.36 -4.22
C ARG A 168 -8.74 18.52 -5.28
N PHE A 169 -8.11 17.44 -4.84
CA PHE A 169 -7.44 16.47 -5.68
C PHE A 169 -8.38 15.31 -5.98
N ALA A 170 -8.61 15.01 -7.24
CA ALA A 170 -9.42 13.87 -7.69
C ALA A 170 -8.52 12.66 -8.01
N GLY A 171 -9.04 11.45 -7.81
CA GLY A 171 -8.32 10.22 -8.10
C GLY A 171 -8.02 10.06 -9.59
N ILE A 172 -6.86 9.50 -9.90
CA ILE A 172 -6.46 9.07 -11.25
C ILE A 172 -6.78 7.58 -11.38
N ASP A 173 -7.60 7.22 -12.37
CA ASP A 173 -7.96 5.83 -12.63
C ASP A 173 -6.72 4.98 -12.93
N GLY A 174 -6.72 3.74 -12.42
CA GLY A 174 -5.64 2.79 -12.62
C GLY A 174 -4.33 3.11 -11.88
N SER A 175 -4.30 4.15 -11.06
CA SER A 175 -3.09 4.55 -10.33
C SER A 175 -2.88 3.80 -9.01
N ALA A 176 -3.82 2.95 -8.60
CA ALA A 176 -3.72 2.21 -7.36
C ALA A 176 -2.63 1.11 -7.45
N TYR A 177 -1.76 1.05 -6.45
CA TYR A 177 -0.69 0.08 -6.36
C TYR A 177 -0.51 -0.37 -4.91
N PHE A 178 -0.22 -1.66 -4.73
CA PHE A 178 0.00 -2.24 -3.40
C PHE A 178 1.18 -3.20 -3.39
N ILE A 179 2.07 -3.04 -2.43
CA ILE A 179 3.19 -3.95 -2.24
C ILE A 179 3.68 -3.90 -0.79
N GLY A 180 4.00 -5.08 -0.24
CA GLY A 180 4.68 -5.21 1.04
C GLY A 180 3.98 -4.55 2.23
N GLY A 181 2.63 -4.52 2.23
CA GLY A 181 1.83 -3.90 3.28
C GLY A 181 1.61 -2.38 3.12
N PHE A 182 2.05 -1.80 2.01
CA PHE A 182 1.82 -0.39 1.67
C PHE A 182 0.98 -0.27 0.40
N GLY A 183 0.03 0.65 0.43
CA GLY A 183 -0.76 1.04 -0.73
C GLY A 183 -0.47 2.47 -1.14
N MET A 184 -0.50 2.77 -2.43
CA MET A 184 -0.51 4.12 -2.95
C MET A 184 -1.61 4.30 -3.99
N THR A 185 -2.04 5.54 -4.16
CA THR A 185 -2.99 5.96 -5.22
C THR A 185 -2.58 7.36 -5.62
N ALA A 186 -2.66 7.70 -6.90
CA ALA A 186 -2.42 9.07 -7.32
C ALA A 186 -3.73 9.85 -7.42
N LEU A 187 -3.64 11.12 -7.04
CA LEU A 187 -4.71 12.10 -7.19
C LEU A 187 -4.12 13.32 -7.92
N THR A 188 -4.94 14.06 -8.61
CA THR A 188 -4.49 15.25 -9.33
C THR A 188 -5.47 16.41 -9.16
N ALA A 189 -4.90 17.59 -9.18
CA ALA A 189 -5.65 18.84 -9.31
C ALA A 189 -4.78 19.80 -10.11
N ASP A 190 -5.32 20.38 -11.15
CA ASP A 190 -4.58 21.13 -12.14
C ASP A 190 -3.34 20.34 -12.62
N ASN A 191 -2.15 20.85 -12.39
CA ASN A 191 -0.88 20.18 -12.76
C ASN A 191 -0.17 19.53 -11.56
N VAL A 192 -0.74 19.63 -10.34
CA VAL A 192 -0.18 19.06 -9.14
C VAL A 192 -0.62 17.60 -9.00
N ILE A 193 0.32 16.71 -8.74
CA ILE A 193 0.04 15.30 -8.47
C ILE A 193 0.34 15.03 -6.99
N LEU A 194 -0.60 14.38 -6.33
CA LEU A 194 -0.52 13.94 -4.94
C LEU A 194 -0.56 12.42 -4.90
N VAL A 195 0.40 11.80 -4.23
CA VAL A 195 0.48 10.33 -4.12
C VAL A 195 0.48 9.92 -2.65
N PRO A 196 -0.69 9.71 -2.04
CA PRO A 196 -0.79 9.14 -0.71
C PRO A 196 -0.25 7.72 -0.64
N ILE A 197 0.65 7.49 0.32
CA ILE A 197 1.21 6.19 0.68
C ILE A 197 0.75 5.88 2.11
N ARG A 198 0.09 4.76 2.29
CA ARG A 198 -0.46 4.32 3.58
C ARG A 198 0.06 2.95 3.96
N SER A 199 0.36 2.78 5.25
CA SER A 199 0.59 1.46 5.83
C SER A 199 -0.74 0.87 6.30
N GLY A 200 -0.93 -0.42 6.12
CA GLY A 200 -2.10 -1.10 6.65
C GLY A 200 -2.34 -2.45 5.98
N VAL A 201 -2.73 -3.40 6.80
CA VAL A 201 -3.10 -4.75 6.37
C VAL A 201 -4.61 -4.75 6.12
N GLY A 202 -5.02 -4.30 4.96
CA GLY A 202 -6.41 -4.37 4.56
C GLY A 202 -6.54 -4.33 3.05
N LEU A 203 -7.20 -5.31 2.49
CA LEU A 203 -7.60 -5.41 1.08
C LEU A 203 -8.56 -4.27 0.66
N ARG A 204 -8.25 -3.04 1.04
CA ARG A 204 -9.04 -1.85 0.68
C ARG A 204 -8.43 -1.13 -0.50
N LEU A 205 -7.92 -1.97 -1.39
CA LEU A 205 -7.35 -1.58 -2.65
C LEU A 205 -8.45 -1.12 -3.58
N GLY A 206 -8.34 0.09 -4.03
CA GLY A 206 -9.09 0.59 -5.16
C GLY A 206 -10.37 1.34 -4.87
N ALA A 207 -10.89 1.31 -3.66
CA ALA A 207 -12.08 2.10 -3.32
C ALA A 207 -11.79 3.54 -2.88
N ASN A 208 -10.58 4.01 -3.06
CA ASN A 208 -10.24 5.43 -2.88
C ASN A 208 -10.53 6.26 -4.14
N ILE A 209 -11.57 5.87 -4.85
CA ILE A 209 -12.15 6.67 -5.92
C ILE A 209 -12.90 7.79 -5.23
N GLY A 210 -12.21 8.83 -4.99
CA GLY A 210 -12.76 9.97 -4.34
C GLY A 210 -11.85 11.14 -4.57
N TYR A 211 -11.94 12.06 -3.72
CA TYR A 211 -11.10 13.22 -3.71
C TYR A 211 -10.48 13.40 -2.31
N LEU A 212 -9.43 14.19 -2.26
CA LEU A 212 -8.92 14.80 -1.04
C LEU A 212 -8.97 16.31 -1.21
N LYS A 213 -9.62 16.99 -0.29
CA LYS A 213 -9.64 18.45 -0.22
C LYS A 213 -8.68 18.88 0.87
N PHE A 214 -7.69 19.68 0.51
CA PHE A 214 -6.75 20.25 1.46
C PHE A 214 -7.20 21.63 1.90
N THR A 215 -7.00 21.92 3.19
CA THR A 215 -7.39 23.19 3.81
C THR A 215 -6.31 23.69 4.77
N PRO A 216 -6.18 25.00 4.96
CA PRO A 216 -5.20 25.59 5.90
C PRO A 216 -5.63 25.46 7.37
N LYS A 217 -6.87 25.13 7.63
CA LYS A 217 -7.47 24.94 8.96
C LYS A 217 -8.32 23.68 8.95
N ALA A 218 -8.47 23.05 10.10
CA ALA A 218 -9.39 21.92 10.26
C ALA A 218 -10.82 22.37 9.92
N THR A 219 -11.46 21.66 9.02
CA THR A 219 -12.86 21.84 8.64
C THR A 219 -13.61 20.53 8.74
N TRP A 220 -14.93 20.60 8.85
CA TRP A 220 -15.82 19.43 8.90
C TRP A 220 -16.75 19.36 7.69
N ASN A 221 -16.44 20.13 6.66
CA ASN A 221 -17.22 20.18 5.43
C ASN A 221 -16.37 19.74 4.24
N PRO A 222 -16.43 18.45 3.86
CA PRO A 222 -15.66 17.91 2.76
C PRO A 222 -16.19 18.33 1.37
N PHE A 223 -17.36 18.96 1.29
CA PHE A 223 -18.02 19.38 0.06
C PHE A 223 -17.69 20.79 -0.36
#